data_26eda745569884d3b264cf882d0f94f6
#
_entry.id   26eda745569884d3b264cf882d0f94f6
#
_cell.length_a   1.000
_cell.length_b   1.000
_cell.length_c   1.000
_cell.angle_alpha   90.00
_cell.angle_beta   90.00
_cell.angle_gamma   90.00
#
_symmetry.space_group_name_H-M   'P 1'
#
loop_
_entity.id
_entity.type
_entity.pdbx_description
1 polymer ?
#
loop_
_entity_poly.entity_id
_entity_poly.type
_entity_poly.pdbx_seq_one_letter_code
_entity_poly.pdbx_strand_id
1 'polypeptide(L)'
;MKGKGSAFGVHRVIEPKGILPQPAKILNNNMEEIYDNEIRVNVEVLNVDSASFTQIKEQAGGDVEKIKEIIMGIVKECGKLKNPVTGSGGMFIGTVDKVGEALKGKKNVKEGDKIASLVSLSLTPLRIDEIIEVRKDVDQVV
;
A
#
# COMPACT_ATOMS: atom_id res chain seq x y z
N MET A 1 12.06 16.74 0.21
CA MET A 1 12.53 15.33 0.25
C MET A 1 13.21 15.05 1.57
N LYS A 2 12.90 13.93 2.18
CA LYS A 2 13.33 13.64 3.56
C LYS A 2 14.79 13.18 3.70
N GLY A 3 15.51 12.98 2.65
CA GLY A 3 16.88 12.48 2.70
C GLY A 3 16.99 11.03 2.27
N LYS A 4 18.00 10.33 2.75
CA LYS A 4 18.39 9.01 2.25
C LYS A 4 17.55 7.89 2.88
N GLY A 5 16.89 7.08 2.03
CA GLY A 5 16.14 5.91 2.46
C GLY A 5 16.97 4.64 2.46
N SER A 6 16.53 3.65 3.24
CA SER A 6 17.09 2.30 3.21
C SER A 6 16.67 1.58 1.92
N ALA A 7 17.58 0.80 1.33
CA ALA A 7 17.28 -0.02 0.16
C ALA A 7 16.19 -1.08 0.45
N PHE A 8 16.01 -1.45 1.70
CA PHE A 8 15.04 -2.47 2.13
C PHE A 8 13.79 -1.88 2.78
N GLY A 9 13.62 -0.54 2.74
CA GLY A 9 12.44 0.12 3.29
C GLY A 9 12.37 0.20 4.82
N VAL A 10 13.44 -0.14 5.53
CA VAL A 10 13.48 -0.15 7.00
C VAL A 10 13.21 1.22 7.61
N HIS A 11 13.55 2.30 6.91
CA HIS A 11 13.30 3.68 7.35
C HIS A 11 11.82 4.02 7.51
N ARG A 12 10.92 3.26 6.88
CA ARG A 12 9.47 3.44 7.02
C ARG A 12 8.86 2.61 8.14
N VAL A 13 9.63 1.73 8.77
CA VAL A 13 9.10 0.87 9.84
C VAL A 13 9.04 1.64 11.16
N ILE A 14 7.82 1.73 11.71
CA ILE A 14 7.58 2.37 13.01
C ILE A 14 7.70 1.34 14.14
N GLU A 15 7.09 0.16 13.97
CA GLU A 15 7.05 -0.87 15.02
C GLU A 15 7.11 -2.28 14.40
N PRO A 16 8.00 -3.14 14.88
CA PRO A 16 9.18 -2.83 15.68
C PRO A 16 10.30 -2.21 14.83
N LYS A 17 10.97 -1.21 15.36
CA LYS A 17 12.04 -0.52 14.62
C LYS A 17 13.16 -1.47 14.23
N GLY A 18 13.72 -1.26 13.03
CA GLY A 18 14.89 -1.97 12.55
C GLY A 18 14.62 -3.29 11.85
N ILE A 19 13.36 -3.72 11.73
CA ILE A 19 12.99 -4.92 10.96
C ILE A 19 12.50 -4.56 9.56
N LEU A 20 12.38 -5.57 8.70
CA LEU A 20 11.86 -5.40 7.34
C LEU A 20 10.38 -5.03 7.35
N PRO A 21 9.92 -4.30 6.31
CA PRO A 21 8.50 -3.88 6.23
C PRO A 21 7.49 -5.02 6.25
N GLN A 22 7.81 -6.18 5.68
CA GLN A 22 6.85 -7.29 5.59
C GLN A 22 6.39 -7.79 6.97
N PRO A 23 7.27 -8.14 7.91
CA PRO A 23 6.85 -8.58 9.24
C PRO A 23 6.49 -7.42 10.17
N ALA A 24 6.75 -6.18 9.78
CA ALA A 24 6.47 -5.03 10.62
C ALA A 24 4.97 -4.88 10.88
N LYS A 25 4.65 -4.46 12.10
CA LYS A 25 3.27 -4.21 12.51
C LYS A 25 2.74 -2.89 11.96
N ILE A 26 3.58 -1.85 11.98
CA ILE A 26 3.19 -0.49 11.56
C ILE A 26 4.26 0.11 10.65
N LEU A 27 3.84 0.66 9.52
CA LEU A 27 4.66 1.45 8.63
C LEU A 27 4.26 2.93 8.66
N ASN A 28 5.25 3.80 8.45
CA ASN A 28 5.01 5.23 8.27
C ASN A 28 4.48 5.47 6.85
N ASN A 29 3.23 5.88 6.73
CA ASN A 29 2.59 6.19 5.46
C ASN A 29 2.40 7.70 5.24
N ASN A 30 3.25 8.52 5.82
CA ASN A 30 3.25 9.96 5.53
C ASN A 30 3.67 10.18 4.09
N MET A 31 2.75 10.68 3.27
CA MET A 31 2.93 10.90 1.83
C MET A 31 3.32 12.33 1.47
N GLU A 32 3.36 13.23 2.45
CA GLU A 32 3.73 14.63 2.23
C GLU A 32 5.15 14.77 1.71
N GLU A 33 6.08 14.00 2.26
CA GLU A 33 7.46 13.95 1.85
C GLU A 33 7.92 12.52 1.61
N ILE A 34 8.72 12.32 0.56
CA ILE A 34 9.31 11.02 0.25
C ILE A 34 10.82 11.04 0.47
N TYR A 35 11.39 9.86 0.67
CA TYR A 35 12.83 9.67 0.73
C TYR A 35 13.42 9.58 -0.68
N ASP A 36 14.73 9.73 -0.80
CA ASP A 36 15.43 9.83 -2.08
C ASP A 36 15.31 8.57 -2.97
N ASN A 37 15.03 7.42 -2.37
CA ASN A 37 14.90 6.13 -3.07
C ASN A 37 13.46 5.63 -3.15
N GLU A 38 12.49 6.52 -2.99
CA GLU A 38 11.07 6.16 -3.04
C GLU A 38 10.39 6.72 -4.26
N ILE A 39 9.29 6.08 -4.65
CA ILE A 39 8.37 6.54 -5.69
C ILE A 39 7.01 6.73 -5.05
N ARG A 40 6.43 7.91 -5.20
CA ARG A 40 5.07 8.19 -4.75
C ARG A 40 4.11 7.96 -5.91
N VAL A 41 3.08 7.19 -5.67
CA VAL A 41 2.10 6.80 -6.68
C VAL A 41 0.71 7.20 -6.22
N ASN A 42 -0.05 7.83 -7.12
CA ASN A 42 -1.48 8.04 -6.93
C ASN A 42 -2.19 6.74 -7.33
N VAL A 43 -2.72 6.03 -6.35
CA VAL A 43 -3.34 4.73 -6.56
C VAL A 43 -4.72 4.87 -7.18
N GLU A 44 -4.99 4.10 -8.22
CA GLU A 44 -6.30 4.04 -8.87
C GLU A 44 -7.08 2.81 -8.45
N VAL A 45 -6.43 1.65 -8.38
CA VAL A 45 -7.06 0.36 -8.04
C VAL A 45 -6.13 -0.47 -7.17
N LEU A 46 -6.69 -1.06 -6.11
CA LEU A 46 -6.04 -2.11 -5.35
C LEU A 46 -6.60 -3.46 -5.80
N ASN A 47 -5.71 -4.38 -6.16
CA ASN A 47 -6.06 -5.78 -6.37
C ASN A 47 -5.69 -6.53 -5.10
N VAL A 48 -6.68 -6.89 -4.30
CA VAL A 48 -6.47 -7.55 -3.01
C VAL A 48 -6.30 -9.05 -3.24
N ASP A 49 -5.36 -9.68 -2.54
CA ASP A 49 -5.19 -11.13 -2.62
C ASP A 49 -6.49 -11.85 -2.30
N SER A 50 -6.81 -12.90 -3.05
CA SER A 50 -8.10 -13.58 -2.91
C SER A 50 -8.36 -14.11 -1.51
N ALA A 51 -7.35 -14.65 -0.84
CA ALA A 51 -7.47 -15.12 0.55
C ALA A 51 -7.82 -13.97 1.50
N SER A 52 -7.15 -12.83 1.37
CA SER A 52 -7.43 -11.63 2.16
C SER A 52 -8.81 -11.07 1.88
N PHE A 53 -9.18 -10.97 0.62
CA PHE A 53 -10.47 -10.41 0.24
C PHE A 53 -11.63 -11.31 0.68
N THR A 54 -11.48 -12.62 0.54
CA THR A 54 -12.46 -13.59 1.02
C THR A 54 -12.67 -13.47 2.53
N GLN A 55 -11.60 -13.39 3.29
CA GLN A 55 -11.66 -13.22 4.74
C GLN A 55 -12.37 -11.92 5.12
N ILE A 56 -12.05 -10.82 4.44
CA ILE A 56 -12.69 -9.53 4.68
C ILE A 56 -14.19 -9.58 4.33
N LYS A 57 -14.55 -10.20 3.20
CA LYS A 57 -15.95 -10.39 2.81
C LYS A 57 -16.74 -11.16 3.86
N GLU A 58 -16.16 -12.25 4.35
CA GLU A 58 -16.79 -13.07 5.40
C GLU A 58 -16.98 -12.27 6.68
N GLN A 59 -15.96 -11.56 7.13
CA GLN A 59 -16.03 -10.71 8.30
C GLN A 59 -17.08 -9.61 8.16
N ALA A 60 -17.26 -9.08 6.97
CA ALA A 60 -18.23 -8.03 6.66
C ALA A 60 -19.65 -8.56 6.39
N GLY A 61 -19.83 -9.88 6.31
CA GLY A 61 -21.11 -10.48 5.91
C GLY A 61 -21.52 -10.13 4.49
N GLY A 62 -20.59 -9.83 3.60
CA GLY A 62 -20.83 -9.44 2.22
C GLY A 62 -21.23 -7.98 2.02
N ASP A 63 -21.35 -7.19 3.08
CA ASP A 63 -21.74 -5.78 3.04
C ASP A 63 -20.59 -4.91 2.53
N VAL A 64 -20.80 -4.21 1.42
CA VAL A 64 -19.80 -3.34 0.77
C VAL A 64 -19.31 -2.24 1.70
N GLU A 65 -20.21 -1.59 2.45
CA GLU A 65 -19.81 -0.52 3.37
C GLU A 65 -18.91 -1.04 4.49
N LYS A 66 -19.20 -2.23 5.01
CA LYS A 66 -18.36 -2.87 6.02
C LYS A 66 -17.02 -3.31 5.46
N ILE A 67 -16.98 -3.77 4.21
CA ILE A 67 -15.71 -4.08 3.52
C ILE A 67 -14.83 -2.83 3.47
N LYS A 68 -15.40 -1.69 3.07
CA LYS A 68 -14.69 -0.40 3.03
C LYS A 68 -14.15 -0.03 4.41
N GLU A 69 -14.96 -0.12 5.45
CA GLU A 69 -14.58 0.19 6.82
C GLU A 69 -13.42 -0.67 7.31
N ILE A 70 -13.46 -1.98 7.03
CA ILE A 70 -12.41 -2.90 7.44
C ILE A 70 -11.09 -2.56 6.77
N ILE A 71 -11.10 -2.35 5.45
CA ILE A 71 -9.89 -2.01 4.70
C ILE A 71 -9.31 -0.68 5.17
N MET A 72 -10.14 0.35 5.29
CA MET A 72 -9.69 1.65 5.74
C MET A 72 -9.16 1.62 7.17
N GLY A 73 -9.77 0.82 8.04
CA GLY A 73 -9.30 0.63 9.40
C GLY A 73 -7.92 -0.02 9.48
N ILE A 74 -7.67 -1.04 8.69
CA ILE A 74 -6.37 -1.71 8.61
C ILE A 74 -5.29 -0.74 8.16
N VAL A 75 -5.54 0.00 7.08
CA VAL A 75 -4.56 0.94 6.53
C VAL A 75 -4.30 2.11 7.47
N LYS A 76 -5.34 2.63 8.11
CA LYS A 76 -5.21 3.71 9.08
C LYS A 76 -4.37 3.29 10.30
N GLU A 77 -4.59 2.09 10.79
CA GLU A 77 -3.89 1.56 11.97
C GLU A 77 -2.46 1.14 11.65
N CYS A 78 -2.25 0.44 10.52
CA CYS A 78 -0.99 -0.21 10.20
C CYS A 78 -0.12 0.57 9.21
N GLY A 79 -0.67 1.55 8.50
CA GLY A 79 0.06 2.27 7.45
C GLY A 79 0.33 1.44 6.20
N LYS A 80 -0.32 0.28 6.09
CA LYS A 80 -0.21 -0.66 4.98
C LYS A 80 -1.42 -1.57 4.95
N LEU A 81 -1.69 -2.22 3.82
CA LEU A 81 -2.74 -3.22 3.72
C LEU A 81 -2.15 -4.62 3.90
N LYS A 82 -2.20 -5.10 5.11
CA LYS A 82 -1.83 -6.48 5.47
C LYS A 82 -2.96 -7.05 6.32
N ASN A 83 -3.64 -8.09 5.80
CA ASN A 83 -4.72 -8.72 6.52
C ASN A 83 -4.17 -9.39 7.78
N PRO A 84 -4.67 -9.07 8.99
CA PRO A 84 -4.15 -9.64 10.23
C PRO A 84 -4.39 -11.14 10.37
N VAL A 85 -5.37 -11.69 9.64
CA VAL A 85 -5.69 -13.12 9.68
C VAL A 85 -4.83 -13.90 8.69
N THR A 86 -4.76 -13.45 7.43
CA THR A 86 -4.04 -14.16 6.36
C THR A 86 -2.58 -13.74 6.22
N GLY A 87 -2.24 -12.56 6.69
CA GLY A 87 -0.90 -11.99 6.54
C GLY A 87 -0.58 -11.49 5.12
N SER A 88 -1.54 -11.52 4.23
CA SER A 88 -1.37 -11.09 2.83
C SER A 88 -2.01 -9.73 2.56
N GLY A 89 -1.72 -9.15 1.40
CA GLY A 89 -2.23 -7.84 0.99
C GLY A 89 -2.73 -7.84 -0.43
N GLY A 90 -1.84 -7.65 -1.38
CA GLY A 90 -2.19 -7.56 -2.80
C GLY A 90 -1.22 -6.67 -3.56
N MET A 91 -1.70 -6.07 -4.63
CA MET A 91 -0.95 -5.16 -5.49
C MET A 91 -1.80 -3.97 -5.90
N PHE A 92 -1.19 -2.96 -6.52
CA PHE A 92 -1.94 -1.80 -6.99
C PHE A 92 -1.60 -1.41 -8.43
N ILE A 93 -2.52 -0.63 -9.03
CA ILE A 93 -2.34 0.06 -10.30
C ILE A 93 -2.50 1.55 -10.00
N GLY A 94 -1.64 2.37 -10.54
CA GLY A 94 -1.70 3.81 -10.33
C GLY A 94 -0.80 4.60 -11.26
N THR A 95 -0.75 5.92 -11.04
CA THR A 95 0.04 6.86 -11.81
C THR A 95 1.14 7.44 -10.94
N VAL A 96 2.37 7.43 -11.44
CA VAL A 96 3.53 7.98 -10.72
C VAL A 96 3.37 9.48 -10.53
N ASP A 97 3.43 9.94 -9.29
CA ASP A 97 3.30 11.33 -8.91
C ASP A 97 4.68 11.99 -8.68
N LYS A 98 5.59 11.28 -8.03
CA LYS A 98 6.92 11.80 -7.72
C LYS A 98 7.95 10.69 -7.63
N VAL A 99 9.15 10.96 -8.14
CA VAL A 99 10.29 10.03 -8.09
C VAL A 99 11.38 10.61 -7.20
N GLY A 100 11.92 9.80 -6.29
CA GLY A 100 13.02 10.22 -5.40
C GLY A 100 14.28 10.57 -6.17
N GLU A 101 15.04 11.51 -5.63
CA GLU A 101 16.25 12.05 -6.31
C GLU A 101 17.28 10.98 -6.67
N ALA A 102 17.46 9.97 -5.80
CA ALA A 102 18.41 8.90 -6.06
C ALA A 102 18.02 7.98 -7.23
N LEU A 103 16.73 8.00 -7.61
CA LEU A 103 16.18 7.14 -8.67
C LEU A 103 16.09 7.85 -10.02
N LYS A 104 16.16 9.16 -10.03
CA LYS A 104 16.07 9.96 -11.27
C LYS A 104 17.19 9.56 -12.24
N GLY A 105 16.80 9.20 -13.47
CA GLY A 105 17.73 8.74 -14.50
C GLY A 105 18.26 7.32 -14.31
N LYS A 106 17.96 6.65 -13.20
CA LYS A 106 18.42 5.28 -12.91
C LYS A 106 17.35 4.21 -13.12
N LYS A 107 16.08 4.62 -13.10
CA LYS A 107 14.93 3.75 -13.36
C LYS A 107 14.19 4.28 -14.58
N ASN A 108 13.62 3.38 -15.35
CA ASN A 108 12.83 3.75 -16.52
C ASN A 108 11.39 4.13 -16.12
N VAL A 109 11.28 4.94 -15.08
CA VAL A 109 10.00 5.40 -14.52
C VAL A 109 10.09 6.91 -14.31
N LYS A 110 9.05 7.62 -14.74
CA LYS A 110 8.95 9.08 -14.60
C LYS A 110 7.55 9.49 -14.16
N GLU A 111 7.42 10.72 -13.69
CA GLU A 111 6.14 11.31 -13.32
C GLU A 111 5.15 11.22 -14.49
N GLY A 112 3.91 10.82 -14.18
CA GLY A 112 2.86 10.63 -15.17
C GLY A 112 2.77 9.23 -15.75
N ASP A 113 3.76 8.36 -15.53
CA ASP A 113 3.70 6.97 -16.00
C ASP A 113 2.64 6.18 -15.23
N LYS A 114 1.88 5.38 -15.98
CA LYS A 114 0.95 4.43 -15.38
C LYS A 114 1.68 3.12 -15.09
N ILE A 115 1.58 2.64 -13.86
CA ILE A 115 2.30 1.46 -13.40
C ILE A 115 1.42 0.50 -12.63
N ALA A 116 1.84 -0.77 -12.61
CA ALA A 116 1.33 -1.77 -11.68
C ALA A 116 2.50 -2.21 -10.80
N SER A 117 2.31 -2.24 -9.50
CA SER A 117 3.33 -2.73 -8.58
C SER A 117 3.18 -4.23 -8.37
N LEU A 118 4.28 -4.95 -8.47
CA LEU A 118 4.35 -6.37 -8.14
C LEU A 118 4.76 -6.59 -6.68
N VAL A 119 5.11 -5.53 -5.97
CA VAL A 119 5.45 -5.57 -4.55
C VAL A 119 4.17 -5.67 -3.74
N SER A 120 4.12 -6.61 -2.79
CA SER A 120 2.92 -6.81 -1.97
C SER A 120 2.57 -5.55 -1.17
N LEU A 121 1.27 -5.26 -1.08
CA LEU A 121 0.75 -4.19 -0.23
C LEU A 121 1.07 -4.42 1.25
N SER A 122 1.31 -5.66 1.66
CA SER A 122 1.65 -6.00 3.04
C SER A 122 3.00 -5.46 3.50
N LEU A 123 3.83 -4.97 2.57
CA LEU A 123 5.11 -4.34 2.89
C LEU A 123 5.26 -2.94 2.27
N THR A 124 4.20 -2.38 1.73
CA THR A 124 4.20 -1.09 1.05
C THR A 124 3.47 -0.05 1.89
N PRO A 125 4.10 1.09 2.24
CA PRO A 125 3.36 2.19 2.88
C PRO A 125 2.20 2.63 2.00
N LEU A 126 1.00 2.68 2.57
CA LEU A 126 -0.24 2.97 1.87
C LEU A 126 -1.09 3.92 2.70
N ARG A 127 -1.64 4.95 2.05
CA ARG A 127 -2.65 5.83 2.62
C ARG A 127 -3.89 5.76 1.73
N ILE A 128 -5.05 5.56 2.35
CA ILE A 128 -6.34 5.58 1.65
C ILE A 128 -7.13 6.76 2.17
N ASP A 129 -7.47 7.68 1.29
CA ASP A 129 -8.31 8.83 1.63
C ASP A 129 -9.80 8.49 1.46
N GLU A 130 -10.14 7.74 0.42
CA GLU A 130 -11.50 7.34 0.12
C GLU A 130 -11.52 6.04 -0.70
N ILE A 131 -12.49 5.19 -0.46
CA ILE A 131 -12.81 4.05 -1.30
C ILE A 131 -14.09 4.37 -2.06
N ILE A 132 -13.97 4.48 -3.39
CA ILE A 132 -15.09 4.86 -4.26
C ILE A 132 -15.96 3.64 -4.58
N GLU A 133 -15.33 2.50 -4.84
CA GLU A 133 -16.00 1.29 -5.31
C GLU A 133 -15.34 0.03 -4.77
N VAL A 134 -16.14 -0.98 -4.45
CA VAL A 134 -15.65 -2.33 -4.14
C VAL A 134 -16.22 -3.29 -5.17
N ARG A 135 -15.34 -3.96 -5.90
CA ARG A 135 -15.68 -4.94 -6.94
C ARG A 135 -15.50 -6.34 -6.37
N LYS A 136 -16.56 -6.86 -5.73
CA LYS A 136 -16.52 -8.12 -4.99
C LYS A 136 -16.18 -9.35 -5.85
N ASP A 137 -16.55 -9.33 -7.11
CA ASP A 137 -16.39 -10.47 -8.01
C ASP A 137 -14.98 -10.64 -8.54
N VAL A 138 -14.15 -9.58 -8.45
CA VAL A 138 -12.78 -9.56 -8.97
C VAL A 138 -11.76 -9.10 -7.92
N ASP A 139 -12.15 -9.06 -6.64
CA ASP A 139 -11.28 -8.73 -5.52
C ASP A 139 -10.56 -7.39 -5.69
N GLN A 140 -11.27 -6.37 -6.18
CA GLN A 140 -10.73 -5.04 -6.43
C GLN A 140 -11.39 -3.97 -5.58
N VAL A 141 -10.61 -2.96 -5.23
CA VAL A 141 -11.03 -1.75 -4.52
C VAL A 141 -10.52 -0.53 -5.29
N VAL A 142 -11.45 0.39 -5.60
CA VAL A 142 -11.14 1.63 -6.35
C VAL A 142 -11.13 2.84 -5.40
#